data_dc8b4f2a1923440f513c7cfe690b3b56
#
_entry.id   dc8b4f2a1923440f513c7cfe690b3b56
#
_cell.length_a   1.000
_cell.length_b   1.000
_cell.length_c   1.000
_cell.angle_alpha   90.00
_cell.angle_beta   90.00
_cell.angle_gamma   90.00
#
_symmetry.space_group_name_H-M   'P 1'
#
loop_
_entity.id
_entity.type
_entity.pdbx_description
1 polymer ?
#
loop_
_entity_poly.entity_id
_entity_poly.type
_entity_poly.pdbx_seq_one_letter_code
_entity_poly.pdbx_strand_id
1 'polypeptide(L)'
;MAFASGQAATMAVFQTLAPGDHVIAPLDAYFGTAKLLREHFAPWGLEVSFTDMTDLSAVRAAVRPSTRLLWTETPSNPTIAVTDLAGVAAIAREAGALSACDNTWATPFLQRPLRLGMDLVMHSTTKYLSGHSDVMGGIVVAREEGRAAERLRAFQSAGGAVPAPFDAWLTLRGIRTLPWRMRAHCANARVVAGFLAEQPGVERVHYPGLPRDPGHALAAKQMADAGGMLSFVVPGGRARAFEVAARLRLFTRATSLGGPESLVEHRASIEGERTRAPEGLLRVSVGLENAEDLVADLAQALGA
;
A
#
# COMPACT_ATOMS: atom_id res chain seq x y z
N MET A 1 -17.93 0.69 -5.20
CA MET A 1 -18.27 -0.70 -5.54
C MET A 1 -17.45 -1.61 -4.66
N ALA A 2 -18.09 -2.56 -3.96
CA ALA A 2 -17.41 -3.47 -3.01
C ALA A 2 -17.15 -4.84 -3.65
N PHE A 3 -16.04 -5.47 -3.30
CA PHE A 3 -15.54 -6.73 -3.88
C PHE A 3 -15.12 -7.71 -2.78
N ALA A 4 -15.10 -9.01 -3.11
CA ALA A 4 -14.74 -10.09 -2.19
C ALA A 4 -13.28 -10.04 -1.70
N SER A 5 -12.41 -9.30 -2.35
CA SER A 5 -11.01 -9.11 -1.94
C SER A 5 -10.43 -7.83 -2.54
N GLY A 6 -9.30 -7.36 -1.99
CA GLY A 6 -8.51 -6.28 -2.60
C GLY A 6 -8.07 -6.63 -4.02
N GLN A 7 -7.62 -7.88 -4.25
CA GLN A 7 -7.23 -8.33 -5.59
C GLN A 7 -8.40 -8.32 -6.59
N ALA A 8 -9.61 -8.68 -6.15
CA ALA A 8 -10.79 -8.58 -7.01
C ALA A 8 -11.11 -7.11 -7.34
N ALA A 9 -10.93 -6.20 -6.39
CA ALA A 9 -11.08 -4.76 -6.63
C ALA A 9 -10.02 -4.22 -7.61
N THR A 10 -8.76 -4.60 -7.45
CA THR A 10 -7.66 -4.27 -8.38
C THR A 10 -7.93 -4.83 -9.77
N MET A 11 -8.31 -6.10 -9.87
CA MET A 11 -8.69 -6.74 -11.12
C MET A 11 -9.82 -6.00 -11.82
N ALA A 12 -10.84 -5.57 -11.09
CA ALA A 12 -11.97 -4.83 -11.64
C ALA A 12 -11.53 -3.49 -12.28
N VAL A 13 -10.53 -2.79 -11.69
CA VAL A 13 -9.97 -1.58 -12.29
C VAL A 13 -9.30 -1.90 -13.62
N PHE A 14 -8.47 -2.94 -13.71
CA PHE A 14 -7.82 -3.31 -14.96
C PHE A 14 -8.83 -3.83 -16.01
N GLN A 15 -9.93 -4.46 -15.62
CA GLN A 15 -11.03 -4.86 -16.51
C GLN A 15 -11.82 -3.67 -17.10
N THR A 16 -11.57 -2.44 -16.65
CA THR A 16 -12.10 -1.27 -17.33
C THR A 16 -11.38 -0.97 -18.66
N LEU A 17 -10.26 -1.63 -18.93
CA LEU A 17 -9.44 -1.49 -20.12
C LEU A 17 -9.81 -2.53 -21.19
N ALA A 18 -9.14 -2.46 -22.33
CA ALA A 18 -9.28 -3.40 -23.45
C ALA A 18 -7.90 -3.88 -23.91
N PRO A 19 -7.79 -5.05 -24.58
CA PRO A 19 -6.55 -5.46 -25.23
C PRO A 19 -5.99 -4.37 -26.15
N GLY A 20 -4.68 -4.13 -26.08
CA GLY A 20 -3.98 -3.03 -26.75
C GLY A 20 -3.88 -1.75 -25.92
N ASP A 21 -4.63 -1.61 -24.83
CA ASP A 21 -4.46 -0.48 -23.90
C ASP A 21 -3.17 -0.63 -23.10
N HIS A 22 -2.53 0.51 -22.81
CA HIS A 22 -1.30 0.57 -22.02
C HIS A 22 -1.57 1.05 -20.59
N VAL A 23 -0.92 0.38 -19.64
CA VAL A 23 -0.92 0.68 -18.20
C VAL A 23 0.46 1.06 -17.74
N ILE A 24 0.58 2.17 -17.00
CA ILE A 24 1.78 2.52 -16.24
C ILE A 24 1.54 2.14 -14.78
N ALA A 25 2.45 1.36 -14.18
CA ALA A 25 2.37 0.87 -12.80
C ALA A 25 3.70 1.07 -12.06
N PRO A 26 3.70 1.10 -10.70
CA PRO A 26 4.93 1.25 -9.93
C PRO A 26 5.90 0.09 -10.13
N LEU A 27 7.20 0.40 -10.14
CA LEU A 27 8.27 -0.61 -10.11
C LEU A 27 8.19 -1.50 -8.86
N ASP A 28 7.78 -0.93 -7.74
CA ASP A 28 7.58 -1.54 -6.43
C ASP A 28 6.08 -1.78 -6.13
N ALA A 29 5.28 -2.02 -7.20
CA ALA A 29 3.88 -2.38 -7.03
C ALA A 29 3.72 -3.58 -6.09
N TYR A 30 2.64 -3.59 -5.31
CA TYR A 30 2.28 -4.73 -4.48
C TYR A 30 2.42 -6.03 -5.29
N PHE A 31 3.06 -7.03 -4.68
CA PHE A 31 3.35 -8.31 -5.35
C PHE A 31 2.14 -8.88 -6.11
N GLY A 32 0.95 -8.85 -5.48
CA GLY A 32 -0.28 -9.32 -6.09
C GLY A 32 -0.70 -8.51 -7.33
N THR A 33 -0.55 -7.18 -7.30
CA THR A 33 -0.82 -6.29 -8.43
C THR A 33 0.15 -6.55 -9.58
N ALA A 34 1.46 -6.62 -9.26
CA ALA A 34 2.49 -6.90 -10.27
C ALA A 34 2.29 -8.28 -10.91
N LYS A 35 1.93 -9.29 -10.13
CA LYS A 35 1.60 -10.63 -10.61
C LYS A 35 0.38 -10.61 -11.53
N LEU A 36 -0.69 -9.91 -11.13
CA LEU A 36 -1.91 -9.77 -11.94
C LEU A 36 -1.58 -9.15 -13.31
N LEU A 37 -0.81 -8.07 -13.33
CA LEU A 37 -0.43 -7.39 -14.56
C LEU A 37 0.46 -8.27 -15.46
N ARG A 38 1.47 -8.93 -14.91
CA ARG A 38 2.43 -9.73 -15.70
C ARG A 38 1.88 -11.06 -16.19
N GLU A 39 1.12 -11.77 -15.34
CA GLU A 39 0.74 -13.16 -15.59
C GLU A 39 -0.68 -13.32 -16.14
N HIS A 40 -1.53 -12.31 -15.97
CA HIS A 40 -2.92 -12.36 -16.45
C HIS A 40 -3.24 -11.29 -17.49
N PHE A 41 -2.94 -10.02 -17.20
CA PHE A 41 -3.34 -8.92 -18.07
C PHE A 41 -2.42 -8.72 -19.28
N ALA A 42 -1.10 -8.89 -19.12
CA ALA A 42 -0.19 -8.83 -20.27
C ALA A 42 -0.48 -9.96 -21.28
N PRO A 43 -0.65 -11.23 -20.89
CA PRO A 43 -1.11 -12.29 -21.81
C PRO A 43 -2.51 -12.05 -22.40
N TRP A 44 -3.39 -11.34 -21.66
CA TRP A 44 -4.72 -10.97 -22.16
C TRP A 44 -4.67 -9.84 -23.21
N GLY A 45 -3.54 -9.14 -23.29
CA GLY A 45 -3.29 -8.13 -24.32
C GLY A 45 -3.09 -6.70 -23.80
N LEU A 46 -2.98 -6.46 -22.48
CA LEU A 46 -2.56 -5.16 -21.99
C LEU A 46 -1.05 -4.97 -22.19
N GLU A 47 -0.67 -3.77 -22.66
CA GLU A 47 0.71 -3.32 -22.57
C GLU A 47 0.98 -2.79 -21.16
N VAL A 48 2.11 -3.18 -20.53
CA VAL A 48 2.42 -2.77 -19.16
C VAL A 48 3.83 -2.19 -19.09
N SER A 49 3.93 -0.97 -18.57
CA SER A 49 5.21 -0.36 -18.18
C SER A 49 5.29 -0.21 -16.67
N PHE A 50 6.34 -0.77 -16.08
CA PHE A 50 6.67 -0.53 -14.68
C PHE A 50 7.69 0.60 -14.59
N THR A 51 7.38 1.66 -13.80
CA THR A 51 8.23 2.84 -13.67
C THR A 51 8.32 3.32 -12.23
N ASP A 52 9.32 4.13 -11.93
CA ASP A 52 9.42 4.80 -10.64
C ASP A 52 8.35 5.90 -10.57
N MET A 53 7.31 5.66 -9.76
CA MET A 53 6.20 6.60 -9.61
C MET A 53 6.55 7.80 -8.72
N THR A 54 7.70 7.77 -8.04
CA THR A 54 8.19 8.93 -7.26
C THR A 54 8.84 9.99 -8.15
N ASP A 55 9.23 9.61 -9.38
CA ASP A 55 9.78 10.50 -10.40
C ASP A 55 8.74 10.80 -11.49
N LEU A 56 8.10 11.97 -11.40
CA LEU A 56 7.10 12.41 -12.39
C LEU A 56 7.68 12.56 -13.81
N SER A 57 8.98 12.76 -13.96
CA SER A 57 9.63 12.83 -15.27
C SER A 57 9.69 11.43 -15.91
N ALA A 58 10.00 10.41 -15.13
CA ALA A 58 9.97 9.02 -15.57
C ALA A 58 8.53 8.56 -15.89
N VAL A 59 7.54 8.97 -15.08
CA VAL A 59 6.13 8.69 -15.36
C VAL A 59 5.70 9.31 -16.70
N ARG A 60 6.04 10.58 -16.92
CA ARG A 60 5.72 11.30 -18.16
C ARG A 60 6.38 10.67 -19.39
N ALA A 61 7.65 10.25 -19.27
CA ALA A 61 8.37 9.57 -20.33
C ALA A 61 7.81 8.19 -20.69
N ALA A 62 7.13 7.53 -19.74
CA ALA A 62 6.49 6.23 -19.97
C ALA A 62 5.12 6.33 -20.70
N VAL A 63 4.56 7.53 -20.83
CA VAL A 63 3.25 7.74 -21.50
C VAL A 63 3.37 7.42 -23.01
N ARG A 64 2.38 6.70 -23.54
CA ARG A 64 2.24 6.32 -24.96
C ARG A 64 0.86 6.73 -25.49
N PRO A 65 0.65 6.79 -26.81
CA PRO A 65 -0.68 7.03 -27.38
C PRO A 65 -1.75 6.01 -26.93
N SER A 66 -1.33 4.77 -26.62
CA SER A 66 -2.17 3.70 -26.09
C SER A 66 -2.38 3.75 -24.58
N THR A 67 -1.75 4.67 -23.84
CA THR A 67 -1.90 4.77 -22.37
C THR A 67 -3.35 5.10 -22.00
N ARG A 68 -3.94 4.27 -21.14
CA ARG A 68 -5.33 4.43 -20.65
C ARG A 68 -5.45 4.41 -19.13
N LEU A 69 -4.39 3.98 -18.42
CA LEU A 69 -4.39 3.94 -16.97
C LEU A 69 -3.00 4.22 -16.40
N LEU A 70 -2.93 5.12 -15.43
CA LEU A 70 -1.81 5.27 -14.49
C LEU A 70 -2.27 4.70 -13.15
N TRP A 71 -1.68 3.57 -12.77
CA TRP A 71 -1.91 2.93 -11.47
C TRP A 71 -0.82 3.33 -10.50
N THR A 72 -1.20 3.83 -9.32
CA THR A 72 -0.28 4.21 -8.24
C THR A 72 -0.58 3.47 -6.96
N GLU A 73 0.44 3.24 -6.15
CA GLU A 73 0.34 2.71 -4.79
C GLU A 73 1.16 3.64 -3.88
N THR A 74 0.53 4.29 -2.92
CA THR A 74 1.24 5.26 -2.06
C THR A 74 0.59 5.40 -0.68
N PRO A 75 1.39 5.26 0.41
CA PRO A 75 2.80 4.85 0.42
C PRO A 75 3.02 3.45 -0.15
N SER A 76 4.19 3.20 -0.79
CA SER A 76 4.50 1.95 -1.48
C SER A 76 4.91 0.82 -0.53
N ASN A 77 4.89 -0.41 -1.02
CA ASN A 77 5.27 -1.62 -0.29
C ASN A 77 6.49 -2.28 -0.93
N PRO A 78 7.62 -2.45 -0.24
CA PRO A 78 7.81 -2.30 1.21
C PRO A 78 8.55 -1.03 1.65
N THR A 79 8.98 -0.19 0.73
CA THR A 79 9.92 0.92 1.01
C THR A 79 9.23 2.21 1.48
N ILE A 80 7.91 2.19 1.62
CA ILE A 80 7.08 3.30 2.12
C ILE A 80 7.28 4.60 1.29
N ALA A 81 7.69 4.46 0.03
CA ALA A 81 7.90 5.60 -0.84
C ALA A 81 6.58 6.34 -1.12
N VAL A 82 6.66 7.66 -1.19
CA VAL A 82 5.48 8.52 -1.39
C VAL A 82 5.47 9.06 -2.81
N THR A 83 4.37 8.85 -3.53
CA THR A 83 4.14 9.34 -4.89
C THR A 83 3.30 10.62 -4.86
N ASP A 84 3.65 11.62 -5.66
CA ASP A 84 2.84 12.84 -5.85
C ASP A 84 1.58 12.52 -6.67
N LEU A 85 0.47 12.31 -5.96
CA LEU A 85 -0.81 11.95 -6.56
C LEU A 85 -1.38 13.06 -7.46
N ALA A 86 -1.19 14.33 -7.08
CA ALA A 86 -1.66 15.45 -7.90
C ALA A 86 -0.87 15.54 -9.21
N GLY A 87 0.44 15.32 -9.16
CA GLY A 87 1.30 15.26 -10.35
C GLY A 87 0.92 14.10 -11.27
N VAL A 88 0.72 12.89 -10.74
CA VAL A 88 0.28 11.73 -11.54
C VAL A 88 -1.11 11.97 -12.14
N ALA A 89 -2.06 12.51 -11.39
CA ALA A 89 -3.40 12.83 -11.91
C ALA A 89 -3.35 13.86 -13.04
N ALA A 90 -2.44 14.83 -12.97
CA ALA A 90 -2.23 15.81 -14.05
C ALA A 90 -1.69 15.13 -15.31
N ILE A 91 -0.67 14.27 -15.19
CA ILE A 91 -0.10 13.51 -16.31
C ILE A 91 -1.18 12.61 -16.95
N ALA A 92 -1.96 11.90 -16.15
CA ALA A 92 -3.03 11.04 -16.65
C ALA A 92 -4.06 11.84 -17.47
N ARG A 93 -4.48 13.00 -16.96
CA ARG A 93 -5.43 13.90 -17.64
C ARG A 93 -4.86 14.41 -18.96
N GLU A 94 -3.61 14.84 -19.00
CA GLU A 94 -2.93 15.28 -20.24
C GLU A 94 -2.85 14.17 -21.29
N ALA A 95 -2.69 12.91 -20.84
CA ALA A 95 -2.65 11.73 -21.69
C ALA A 95 -4.04 11.21 -22.12
N GLY A 96 -5.12 11.78 -21.60
CA GLY A 96 -6.49 11.23 -21.79
C GLY A 96 -6.68 9.85 -21.15
N ALA A 97 -5.90 9.54 -20.13
CA ALA A 97 -5.93 8.28 -19.38
C ALA A 97 -6.61 8.46 -18.02
N LEU A 98 -7.08 7.34 -17.45
CA LEU A 98 -7.53 7.29 -16.05
C LEU A 98 -6.33 7.26 -15.09
N SER A 99 -6.55 7.82 -13.91
CA SER A 99 -5.65 7.69 -12.77
C SER A 99 -6.31 6.89 -11.65
N ALA A 100 -5.62 5.87 -11.14
CA ALA A 100 -6.09 5.05 -10.03
C ALA A 100 -5.05 4.94 -8.94
N CYS A 101 -5.49 4.97 -7.67
CA CYS A 101 -4.60 4.85 -6.51
C CYS A 101 -5.05 3.72 -5.61
N ASP A 102 -4.16 2.76 -5.32
CA ASP A 102 -4.29 1.92 -4.13
C ASP A 102 -3.90 2.75 -2.91
N ASN A 103 -4.91 3.12 -2.13
CA ASN A 103 -4.79 3.95 -0.95
C ASN A 103 -4.95 3.13 0.35
N THR A 104 -4.70 1.82 0.27
CA THR A 104 -4.92 0.88 1.38
C THR A 104 -4.16 1.27 2.64
N TRP A 105 -2.89 1.69 2.51
CA TRP A 105 -2.04 1.99 3.66
C TRP A 105 -2.35 3.33 4.32
N ALA A 106 -2.66 4.34 3.52
CA ALA A 106 -3.01 5.66 4.04
C ALA A 106 -4.45 5.72 4.56
N THR A 107 -5.36 4.92 4.02
CA THR A 107 -6.80 4.97 4.30
C THR A 107 -7.43 6.31 3.90
N PRO A 108 -8.76 6.42 3.81
CA PRO A 108 -9.41 7.71 3.52
C PRO A 108 -9.31 8.70 4.69
N PHE A 109 -8.85 8.25 5.86
CA PHE A 109 -8.62 9.11 7.01
C PHE A 109 -7.36 9.96 6.85
N LEU A 110 -6.26 9.35 6.38
CA LEU A 110 -4.98 10.05 6.23
C LEU A 110 -4.80 10.69 4.84
N GLN A 111 -5.30 10.06 3.77
CA GLN A 111 -5.10 10.53 2.40
C GLN A 111 -6.38 10.40 1.57
N ARG A 112 -6.67 11.42 0.77
CA ARG A 112 -7.90 11.51 -0.04
C ARG A 112 -7.57 11.71 -1.52
N PRO A 113 -7.19 10.64 -2.25
CA PRO A 113 -6.71 10.75 -3.63
C PRO A 113 -7.69 11.43 -4.59
N LEU A 114 -9.00 11.22 -4.41
CA LEU A 114 -10.02 11.91 -5.24
C LEU A 114 -9.94 13.44 -5.13
N ARG A 115 -9.58 13.98 -3.95
CA ARG A 115 -9.38 15.43 -3.76
C ARG A 115 -8.08 15.94 -4.38
N LEU A 116 -7.14 15.05 -4.63
CA LEU A 116 -5.87 15.31 -5.31
C LEU A 116 -5.98 15.13 -6.84
N GLY A 117 -7.17 14.84 -7.34
CA GLY A 117 -7.45 14.76 -8.77
C GLY A 117 -7.47 13.35 -9.36
N MET A 118 -7.23 12.30 -8.55
CA MET A 118 -7.33 10.92 -9.01
C MET A 118 -8.77 10.57 -9.40
N ASP A 119 -8.94 9.70 -10.39
CA ASP A 119 -10.26 9.27 -10.88
C ASP A 119 -10.84 8.10 -10.11
N LEU A 120 -9.98 7.16 -9.72
CA LEU A 120 -10.34 5.94 -9.00
C LEU A 120 -9.47 5.79 -7.75
N VAL A 121 -10.08 5.31 -6.67
CA VAL A 121 -9.36 4.92 -5.45
C VAL A 121 -9.76 3.52 -5.08
N MET A 122 -8.76 2.67 -4.90
CA MET A 122 -8.92 1.30 -4.41
C MET A 122 -8.47 1.21 -2.95
N HIS A 123 -9.13 0.39 -2.17
CA HIS A 123 -8.67 -0.08 -0.87
C HIS A 123 -8.90 -1.59 -0.73
N SER A 124 -7.92 -2.30 -0.20
CA SER A 124 -8.16 -3.60 0.43
C SER A 124 -8.84 -3.35 1.78
N THR A 125 -10.12 -3.67 1.88
CA THR A 125 -10.86 -3.52 3.15
C THR A 125 -10.40 -4.52 4.19
N THR A 126 -9.69 -5.58 3.78
CA THR A 126 -8.98 -6.56 4.61
C THR A 126 -8.05 -5.92 5.65
N LYS A 127 -7.53 -4.70 5.36
CA LYS A 127 -6.51 -4.00 6.13
C LYS A 127 -7.16 -3.05 7.15
N TYR A 128 -6.68 -1.84 7.26
CA TYR A 128 -7.16 -0.83 8.21
C TYR A 128 -8.66 -0.57 8.18
N LEU A 129 -9.35 -0.74 7.04
CA LEU A 129 -10.79 -0.44 6.98
C LEU A 129 -11.60 -1.38 7.86
N SER A 130 -11.41 -2.70 7.80
CA SER A 130 -11.95 -3.64 8.78
C SER A 130 -11.18 -3.57 10.10
N GLY A 131 -9.84 -3.63 10.02
CA GLY A 131 -8.90 -3.31 11.09
C GLY A 131 -8.83 -4.28 12.25
N HIS A 132 -9.30 -5.54 12.08
CA HIS A 132 -9.34 -6.55 13.12
C HIS A 132 -8.85 -7.93 12.66
N SER A 133 -8.19 -8.00 11.50
CA SER A 133 -7.61 -9.23 10.93
C SER A 133 -8.62 -10.37 10.69
N ASP A 134 -9.91 -10.06 10.60
CA ASP A 134 -11.04 -10.99 10.58
C ASP A 134 -11.89 -10.95 9.30
N VAL A 135 -11.53 -10.09 8.31
CA VAL A 135 -12.30 -9.89 7.08
C VAL A 135 -11.38 -9.88 5.87
N MET A 136 -11.87 -10.42 4.77
CA MET A 136 -11.29 -10.21 3.45
C MET A 136 -12.24 -9.42 2.56
N GLY A 137 -11.75 -8.35 1.91
CA GLY A 137 -12.58 -7.56 1.01
C GLY A 137 -11.80 -6.46 0.28
N GLY A 138 -12.48 -5.83 -0.65
CA GLY A 138 -11.96 -4.71 -1.42
C GLY A 138 -13.04 -3.70 -1.78
N ILE A 139 -12.65 -2.48 -2.09
CA ILE A 139 -13.56 -1.42 -2.55
C ILE A 139 -12.87 -0.56 -3.61
N VAL A 140 -13.62 -0.17 -4.62
CA VAL A 140 -13.23 0.89 -5.57
C VAL A 140 -14.22 2.03 -5.47
N VAL A 141 -13.69 3.23 -5.33
CA VAL A 141 -14.46 4.49 -5.32
C VAL A 141 -14.09 5.28 -6.57
N ALA A 142 -15.06 5.61 -7.41
CA ALA A 142 -14.89 6.51 -8.55
C ALA A 142 -15.20 7.95 -8.12
N ARG A 143 -14.46 8.92 -8.67
CA ARG A 143 -14.68 10.33 -8.43
C ARG A 143 -16.00 10.80 -9.01
N GLU A 144 -16.33 10.29 -10.19
CA GLU A 144 -17.52 10.67 -10.93
C GLU A 144 -18.25 9.44 -11.49
N GLU A 145 -19.55 9.58 -11.70
CA GLU A 145 -20.30 8.65 -12.53
C GLU A 145 -19.83 8.78 -13.99
N GLY A 146 -19.80 7.68 -14.73
CA GLY A 146 -19.37 7.65 -16.11
C GLY A 146 -18.83 6.28 -16.50
N ARG A 147 -18.25 6.19 -17.69
CA ARG A 147 -17.85 4.93 -18.34
C ARG A 147 -17.01 4.01 -17.42
N ALA A 148 -16.05 4.54 -16.65
CA ALA A 148 -15.24 3.73 -15.75
C ALA A 148 -16.09 3.14 -14.61
N ALA A 149 -16.93 3.95 -13.98
CA ALA A 149 -17.84 3.49 -12.91
C ALA A 149 -18.86 2.47 -13.43
N GLU A 150 -19.41 2.69 -14.63
CA GLU A 150 -20.33 1.75 -15.29
C GLU A 150 -19.66 0.40 -15.57
N ARG A 151 -18.44 0.40 -16.13
CA ARG A 151 -17.68 -0.83 -16.37
C ARG A 151 -17.34 -1.57 -15.09
N LEU A 152 -16.95 -0.85 -14.03
CA LEU A 152 -16.70 -1.43 -12.72
C LEU A 152 -17.95 -2.14 -12.14
N ARG A 153 -19.13 -1.50 -12.24
CA ARG A 153 -20.41 -2.13 -11.81
C ARG A 153 -20.78 -3.33 -12.66
N ALA A 154 -20.61 -3.21 -13.97
CA ALA A 154 -20.87 -4.31 -14.89
C ALA A 154 -19.97 -5.51 -14.60
N PHE A 155 -18.67 -5.26 -14.37
CA PHE A 155 -17.73 -6.33 -14.01
C PHE A 155 -18.05 -6.91 -12.62
N GLN A 156 -18.38 -6.09 -11.61
CA GLN A 156 -18.80 -6.56 -10.31
C GLN A 156 -19.99 -7.53 -10.41
N SER A 157 -21.01 -7.15 -11.18
CA SER A 157 -22.23 -7.95 -11.35
C SER A 157 -21.97 -9.23 -12.16
N ALA A 158 -21.31 -9.12 -13.31
CA ALA A 158 -21.06 -10.25 -14.20
C ALA A 158 -19.95 -11.20 -13.69
N GLY A 159 -18.88 -10.65 -13.10
CA GLY A 159 -17.77 -11.41 -12.55
C GLY A 159 -18.06 -12.06 -11.20
N GLY A 160 -19.11 -11.61 -10.51
CA GLY A 160 -19.60 -12.22 -9.26
C GLY A 160 -18.67 -12.11 -8.04
N ALA A 161 -17.57 -11.35 -8.11
CA ALA A 161 -16.61 -11.20 -7.01
C ALA A 161 -17.12 -10.19 -5.94
N VAL A 162 -18.33 -10.41 -5.43
CA VAL A 162 -18.98 -9.56 -4.43
C VAL A 162 -18.68 -10.04 -3.01
N PRO A 163 -18.63 -9.13 -2.00
CA PRO A 163 -18.38 -9.52 -0.62
C PRO A 163 -19.57 -10.30 -0.04
N ALA A 164 -19.30 -11.22 0.87
CA ALA A 164 -20.36 -11.83 1.68
C ALA A 164 -21.02 -10.77 2.59
N PRO A 165 -22.33 -10.90 2.91
CA PRO A 165 -23.02 -9.95 3.78
C PRO A 165 -22.37 -9.78 5.16
N PHE A 166 -21.83 -10.85 5.72
CA PHE A 166 -21.16 -10.83 7.01
C PHE A 166 -19.85 -10.03 6.95
N ASP A 167 -19.04 -10.23 5.90
CA ASP A 167 -17.79 -9.48 5.68
C ASP A 167 -18.07 -7.99 5.46
N ALA A 168 -19.14 -7.67 4.72
CA ALA A 168 -19.58 -6.29 4.53
C ALA A 168 -20.00 -5.63 5.85
N TRP A 169 -20.73 -6.37 6.70
CA TRP A 169 -21.15 -5.89 8.02
C TRP A 169 -19.94 -5.66 8.94
N LEU A 170 -19.00 -6.60 9.04
CA LEU A 170 -17.76 -6.43 9.80
C LEU A 170 -16.94 -5.24 9.30
N THR A 171 -16.80 -5.08 7.98
CA THR A 171 -16.12 -3.93 7.39
C THR A 171 -16.79 -2.60 7.81
N LEU A 172 -18.11 -2.50 7.72
CA LEU A 172 -18.85 -1.32 8.17
C LEU A 172 -18.65 -1.04 9.66
N ARG A 173 -18.61 -2.09 10.49
CA ARG A 173 -18.32 -1.98 11.92
C ARG A 173 -16.90 -1.46 12.16
N GLY A 174 -15.90 -1.98 11.42
CA GLY A 174 -14.52 -1.55 11.52
C GLY A 174 -14.31 -0.09 11.10
N ILE A 175 -14.97 0.36 10.03
CA ILE A 175 -14.90 1.75 9.55
C ILE A 175 -15.31 2.76 10.62
N ARG A 176 -16.27 2.43 11.51
CA ARG A 176 -16.73 3.33 12.57
C ARG A 176 -15.66 3.70 13.58
N THR A 177 -14.64 2.85 13.77
CA THR A 177 -13.51 3.10 14.67
C THR A 177 -12.23 3.50 13.93
N LEU A 178 -12.25 3.54 12.59
CA LEU A 178 -11.07 3.84 11.78
C LEU A 178 -10.31 5.10 12.22
N PRO A 179 -10.96 6.26 12.47
CA PRO A 179 -10.23 7.48 12.84
C PRO A 179 -9.44 7.34 14.15
N TRP A 180 -9.99 6.60 15.11
CA TRP A 180 -9.35 6.39 16.41
C TRP A 180 -8.20 5.41 16.31
N ARG A 181 -8.39 4.30 15.58
CA ARG A 181 -7.34 3.32 15.33
C ARG A 181 -6.18 3.93 14.55
N MET A 182 -6.46 4.69 13.49
CA MET A 182 -5.42 5.33 12.70
C MET A 182 -4.59 6.34 13.53
N ARG A 183 -5.22 7.11 14.44
CA ARG A 183 -4.46 7.98 15.35
C ARG A 183 -3.50 7.19 16.23
N ALA A 184 -3.96 6.08 16.81
CA ALA A 184 -3.13 5.23 17.64
C ALA A 184 -2.00 4.56 16.84
N HIS A 185 -2.30 3.98 15.67
CA HIS A 185 -1.28 3.42 14.77
C HIS A 185 -0.21 4.45 14.40
N CYS A 186 -0.61 5.67 14.02
CA CYS A 186 0.34 6.73 13.65
C CYS A 186 1.20 7.17 14.84
N ALA A 187 0.58 7.32 16.02
CA ALA A 187 1.31 7.70 17.24
C ALA A 187 2.36 6.64 17.60
N ASN A 188 1.96 5.37 17.63
CA ASN A 188 2.87 4.26 17.91
C ASN A 188 3.98 4.13 16.86
N ALA A 189 3.62 4.22 15.55
CA ALA A 189 4.59 4.13 14.47
C ALA A 189 5.65 5.25 14.53
N ARG A 190 5.26 6.45 14.93
CA ARG A 190 6.20 7.57 15.12
C ARG A 190 7.21 7.29 16.24
N VAL A 191 6.75 6.74 17.37
CA VAL A 191 7.61 6.37 18.50
C VAL A 191 8.56 5.27 18.08
N VAL A 192 8.05 4.19 17.45
CA VAL A 192 8.86 3.05 16.98
C VAL A 192 9.87 3.49 15.91
N ALA A 193 9.46 4.30 14.93
CA ALA A 193 10.36 4.80 13.89
C ALA A 193 11.47 5.71 14.46
N GLY A 194 11.12 6.57 15.42
CA GLY A 194 12.09 7.42 16.12
C GLY A 194 13.13 6.60 16.88
N PHE A 195 12.69 5.60 17.62
CA PHE A 195 13.60 4.67 18.31
C PHE A 195 14.53 3.95 17.32
N LEU A 196 13.98 3.35 16.27
CA LEU A 196 14.77 2.62 15.27
C LEU A 196 15.80 3.51 14.55
N ALA A 197 15.48 4.77 14.30
CA ALA A 197 16.36 5.71 13.60
C ALA A 197 17.62 6.08 14.41
N GLU A 198 17.59 5.88 15.73
CA GLU A 198 18.71 6.14 16.63
C GLU A 198 19.53 4.87 16.97
N GLN A 199 19.11 3.69 16.48
CA GLN A 199 19.80 2.43 16.81
C GLN A 199 21.03 2.19 15.94
N PRO A 200 22.22 1.93 16.51
CA PRO A 200 23.41 1.59 15.73
C PRO A 200 23.27 0.31 14.90
N GLY A 201 22.39 -0.60 15.32
CA GLY A 201 22.07 -1.85 14.64
C GLY A 201 21.04 -1.71 13.50
N VAL A 202 20.65 -0.48 13.13
CA VAL A 202 19.72 -0.19 12.05
C VAL A 202 20.41 0.71 11.02
N GLU A 203 20.50 0.22 9.79
CA GLU A 203 21.14 0.93 8.69
C GLU A 203 20.24 2.04 8.13
N ARG A 204 18.94 1.76 8.03
CA ARG A 204 17.95 2.68 7.46
C ARG A 204 16.55 2.41 7.99
N VAL A 205 15.80 3.47 8.22
CA VAL A 205 14.35 3.41 8.49
C VAL A 205 13.62 4.10 7.33
N HIS A 206 12.63 3.42 6.79
CA HIS A 206 11.70 3.95 5.80
C HIS A 206 10.40 4.30 6.49
N TYR A 207 10.18 5.57 6.72
CA TYR A 207 8.97 6.11 7.34
C TYR A 207 8.82 7.60 7.02
N PRO A 208 7.82 8.03 6.25
CA PRO A 208 7.69 9.41 5.81
C PRO A 208 7.38 10.40 6.95
N GLY A 209 7.12 9.89 8.17
CA GLY A 209 7.03 10.72 9.39
C GLY A 209 8.39 11.20 9.92
N LEU A 210 9.50 10.62 9.48
CA LEU A 210 10.84 11.06 9.86
C LEU A 210 11.32 12.20 8.95
N PRO A 211 11.88 13.31 9.49
CA PRO A 211 12.36 14.43 8.67
C PRO A 211 13.44 14.07 7.64
N ARG A 212 14.20 12.98 7.88
CA ARG A 212 15.25 12.49 6.97
C ARG A 212 14.72 11.60 5.85
N ASP A 213 13.44 11.20 5.88
CA ASP A 213 12.84 10.39 4.82
C ASP A 213 12.65 11.22 3.54
N PRO A 214 13.04 10.72 2.37
CA PRO A 214 12.90 11.45 1.12
C PRO A 214 11.45 11.87 0.81
N GLY A 215 10.47 11.08 1.24
CA GLY A 215 9.04 11.34 1.06
C GLY A 215 8.42 12.28 2.08
N HIS A 216 9.17 12.72 3.11
CA HIS A 216 8.62 13.48 4.24
C HIS A 216 7.86 14.74 3.84
N ALA A 217 8.47 15.60 3.05
CA ALA A 217 7.87 16.88 2.64
C ALA A 217 6.60 16.67 1.81
N LEU A 218 6.61 15.67 0.92
CA LEU A 218 5.45 15.33 0.10
C LEU A 218 4.34 14.69 0.94
N ALA A 219 4.68 13.78 1.85
CA ALA A 219 3.72 13.18 2.78
C ALA A 219 3.04 14.26 3.64
N ALA A 220 3.80 15.20 4.21
CA ALA A 220 3.26 16.31 4.99
C ALA A 220 2.31 17.22 4.19
N LYS A 221 2.49 17.29 2.86
CA LYS A 221 1.62 18.08 1.97
C LYS A 221 0.31 17.37 1.64
N GLN A 222 0.33 16.04 1.39
CA GLN A 222 -0.81 15.31 0.85
C GLN A 222 -1.50 14.37 1.84
N MET A 223 -0.87 14.05 2.98
CA MET A 223 -1.38 13.17 4.00
C MET A 223 -1.59 13.93 5.32
N ALA A 224 -2.58 13.49 6.11
CA ALA A 224 -2.82 14.05 7.45
C ALA A 224 -1.82 13.55 8.51
N ASP A 225 -1.23 12.37 8.28
CA ASP A 225 -0.16 11.77 9.09
C ASP A 225 0.55 10.68 8.26
N ALA A 226 1.71 10.20 8.72
CA ALA A 226 2.57 9.28 7.99
C ALA A 226 2.13 7.81 8.00
N GLY A 227 1.09 7.46 8.75
CA GLY A 227 0.53 6.11 8.80
C GLY A 227 1.15 5.19 9.85
N GLY A 228 0.65 3.95 9.89
CA GLY A 228 1.07 2.92 10.86
C GLY A 228 2.06 1.89 10.29
N MET A 229 2.55 2.10 9.06
CA MET A 229 3.51 1.21 8.41
C MET A 229 4.90 1.83 8.37
N LEU A 230 5.90 1.03 8.65
CA LEU A 230 7.30 1.39 8.46
C LEU A 230 8.10 0.17 8.00
N SER A 231 9.30 0.41 7.49
CA SER A 231 10.28 -0.65 7.26
C SER A 231 11.64 -0.20 7.77
N PHE A 232 12.46 -1.16 8.19
CA PHE A 232 13.84 -0.87 8.57
C PHE A 232 14.78 -1.93 8.02
N VAL A 233 16.02 -1.53 7.79
CA VAL A 233 17.09 -2.39 7.24
C VAL A 233 18.11 -2.63 8.34
N VAL A 234 18.43 -3.89 8.59
CA VAL A 234 19.52 -4.27 9.48
C VAL A 234 20.76 -4.68 8.69
N PRO A 235 21.98 -4.29 9.11
CA PRO A 235 23.22 -4.76 8.48
C PRO A 235 23.38 -6.27 8.68
N GLY A 236 24.02 -6.97 7.74
CA GLY A 236 24.16 -8.43 7.78
C GLY A 236 23.12 -9.20 6.99
N GLY A 237 22.25 -8.49 6.25
CA GLY A 237 21.34 -9.08 5.26
C GLY A 237 20.28 -10.00 5.88
N ARG A 238 19.87 -11.00 5.08
CA ARG A 238 18.78 -11.95 5.43
C ARG A 238 18.98 -12.65 6.77
N ALA A 239 20.20 -13.12 7.04
CA ALA A 239 20.48 -13.87 8.28
C ALA A 239 20.21 -13.02 9.52
N ARG A 240 20.67 -11.77 9.53
CA ARG A 240 20.44 -10.84 10.65
C ARG A 240 18.96 -10.43 10.75
N ALA A 241 18.28 -10.18 9.62
CA ALA A 241 16.86 -9.90 9.61
C ALA A 241 16.05 -11.03 10.23
N PHE A 242 16.36 -12.29 9.88
CA PHE A 242 15.70 -13.45 10.49
C PHE A 242 16.02 -13.59 11.99
N GLU A 243 17.26 -13.34 12.40
CA GLU A 243 17.65 -13.36 13.81
C GLU A 243 16.84 -12.32 14.61
N VAL A 244 16.78 -11.07 14.15
CA VAL A 244 16.00 -10.01 14.79
C VAL A 244 14.52 -10.40 14.85
N ALA A 245 13.93 -10.81 13.73
CA ALA A 245 12.53 -11.21 13.68
C ALA A 245 12.22 -12.41 14.59
N ALA A 246 13.17 -13.34 14.77
CA ALA A 246 13.01 -14.50 15.65
C ALA A 246 13.03 -14.15 17.14
N ARG A 247 13.73 -13.07 17.52
CA ARG A 247 13.85 -12.60 18.90
C ARG A 247 12.66 -11.75 19.37
N LEU A 248 11.86 -11.21 18.44
CA LEU A 248 10.67 -10.43 18.76
C LEU A 248 9.62 -11.31 19.47
N ARG A 249 8.98 -10.76 20.49
CA ARG A 249 8.03 -11.44 21.38
C ARG A 249 6.60 -10.87 21.25
N LEU A 250 6.49 -9.56 21.02
CA LEU A 250 5.21 -8.88 20.82
C LEU A 250 4.83 -8.81 19.34
N PHE A 251 5.80 -8.52 18.47
CA PHE A 251 5.55 -8.49 17.03
C PHE A 251 5.34 -9.90 16.49
N THR A 252 4.14 -10.16 15.99
CA THR A 252 3.83 -11.45 15.34
C THR A 252 4.50 -11.52 13.96
N ARG A 253 5.20 -12.62 13.69
CA ARG A 253 5.79 -12.89 12.38
C ARG A 253 4.72 -13.35 11.41
N ALA A 254 4.17 -12.42 10.65
CA ALA A 254 3.11 -12.68 9.70
C ALA A 254 3.11 -11.64 8.58
N THR A 255 2.55 -12.03 7.46
CA THR A 255 2.15 -11.10 6.40
C THR A 255 0.89 -10.33 6.84
N SER A 256 0.39 -9.43 5.98
CA SER A 256 -0.74 -8.56 6.25
C SER A 256 -0.36 -7.29 7.01
N LEU A 257 -1.34 -6.52 7.46
CA LEU A 257 -1.18 -5.25 8.16
C LEU A 257 -2.52 -4.68 8.65
N GLY A 258 -2.45 -3.72 9.55
CA GLY A 258 -3.58 -2.84 9.88
C GLY A 258 -4.58 -3.43 10.88
N GLY A 259 -4.26 -4.58 11.49
CA GLY A 259 -4.95 -5.12 12.65
C GLY A 259 -4.50 -4.45 13.96
N PRO A 260 -5.12 -4.80 15.11
CA PRO A 260 -4.72 -4.27 16.41
C PRO A 260 -3.34 -4.77 16.85
N GLU A 261 -2.91 -5.93 16.35
CA GLU A 261 -1.61 -6.55 16.62
C GLU A 261 -0.48 -5.95 15.76
N SER A 262 0.71 -5.83 16.34
CA SER A 262 1.93 -5.49 15.60
C SER A 262 2.47 -6.70 14.85
N LEU A 263 2.76 -6.50 13.56
CA LEU A 263 3.28 -7.56 12.68
C LEU A 263 4.65 -7.19 12.13
N VAL A 264 5.48 -8.21 11.91
CA VAL A 264 6.78 -8.08 11.25
C VAL A 264 6.95 -9.15 10.17
N GLU A 265 7.48 -8.77 9.02
CA GLU A 265 7.83 -9.71 7.96
C GLU A 265 9.14 -9.36 7.25
N HIS A 266 9.87 -10.38 6.83
CA HIS A 266 11.02 -10.25 5.93
C HIS A 266 10.52 -10.27 4.49
N ARG A 267 10.42 -9.10 3.88
CA ARG A 267 9.71 -8.92 2.61
C ARG A 267 10.36 -9.64 1.43
N ALA A 268 11.68 -9.64 1.36
CA ALA A 268 12.41 -10.31 0.28
C ALA A 268 12.08 -11.82 0.17
N SER A 269 11.85 -12.51 1.31
CA SER A 269 11.47 -13.93 1.32
C SER A 269 10.05 -14.19 0.81
N ILE A 270 9.15 -13.21 0.95
CA ILE A 270 7.76 -13.34 0.51
C ILE A 270 7.63 -13.07 -1.00
N GLU A 271 8.39 -12.12 -1.52
CA GLU A 271 8.34 -11.72 -2.92
C GLU A 271 9.13 -12.65 -3.84
N GLY A 272 10.10 -13.40 -3.28
CA GLY A 272 10.95 -14.33 -4.03
C GLY A 272 11.98 -13.63 -4.93
N GLU A 273 12.40 -14.30 -6.01
CA GLU A 273 13.50 -13.86 -6.88
C GLU A 273 13.30 -12.50 -7.57
N ARG A 274 12.06 -12.06 -7.69
CA ARG A 274 11.74 -10.76 -8.32
C ARG A 274 11.69 -9.60 -7.35
N THR A 275 12.03 -9.83 -6.08
CA THR A 275 12.02 -8.79 -5.06
C THR A 275 13.01 -7.66 -5.39
N ARG A 276 12.62 -6.44 -5.02
CA ARG A 276 13.50 -5.27 -4.96
C ARG A 276 13.79 -4.86 -3.52
N ALA A 277 13.20 -5.57 -2.55
CA ALA A 277 13.44 -5.31 -1.14
C ALA A 277 14.88 -5.67 -0.78
N PRO A 278 15.60 -4.81 -0.03
CA PRO A 278 16.89 -5.16 0.54
C PRO A 278 16.82 -6.43 1.37
N GLU A 279 17.86 -7.27 1.30
CA GLU A 279 17.94 -8.54 2.04
C GLU A 279 17.85 -8.37 3.57
N GLY A 280 18.24 -7.23 4.11
CA GLY A 280 18.13 -6.91 5.54
C GLY A 280 16.83 -6.21 5.92
N LEU A 281 15.88 -6.05 4.99
CA LEU A 281 14.66 -5.27 5.24
C LEU A 281 13.60 -6.08 5.99
N LEU A 282 13.16 -5.52 7.10
CA LEU A 282 11.98 -5.94 7.85
C LEU A 282 10.88 -4.89 7.70
N ARG A 283 9.70 -5.31 7.21
CA ARG A 283 8.51 -4.47 7.17
C ARG A 283 7.68 -4.67 8.42
N VAL A 284 7.22 -3.58 9.01
CA VAL A 284 6.46 -3.56 10.26
C VAL A 284 5.10 -2.91 10.03
N SER A 285 4.05 -3.59 10.47
CA SER A 285 2.73 -3.01 10.72
C SER A 285 2.64 -2.75 12.22
N VAL A 286 2.67 -1.49 12.62
CA VAL A 286 2.61 -1.12 14.03
C VAL A 286 1.16 -1.17 14.49
N GLY A 287 0.88 -1.94 15.54
CA GLY A 287 -0.43 -2.17 16.10
C GLY A 287 -0.85 -1.12 17.15
N LEU A 288 -1.75 -1.55 18.03
CA LEU A 288 -2.39 -0.70 19.05
C LEU A 288 -1.87 -0.99 20.47
N GLU A 289 -0.85 -1.79 20.61
CA GLU A 289 -0.20 -2.11 21.88
C GLU A 289 0.44 -0.83 22.48
N ASN A 290 0.88 -0.91 23.73
CA ASN A 290 1.63 0.19 24.33
C ASN A 290 2.95 0.44 23.56
N ALA A 291 3.20 1.69 23.18
CA ALA A 291 4.38 2.04 22.38
C ALA A 291 5.71 1.75 23.08
N GLU A 292 5.77 1.90 24.41
CA GLU A 292 6.98 1.61 25.19
C GLU A 292 7.30 0.12 25.20
N ASP A 293 6.28 -0.74 25.26
CA ASP A 293 6.46 -2.20 25.18
C ASP A 293 6.96 -2.62 23.79
N LEU A 294 6.44 -2.00 22.72
CA LEU A 294 6.92 -2.24 21.35
C LEU A 294 8.38 -1.83 21.18
N VAL A 295 8.78 -0.69 21.74
CA VAL A 295 10.18 -0.22 21.75
C VAL A 295 11.07 -1.18 22.55
N ALA A 296 10.63 -1.61 23.72
CA ALA A 296 11.39 -2.56 24.56
C ALA A 296 11.59 -3.91 23.84
N ASP A 297 10.57 -4.39 23.11
CA ASP A 297 10.68 -5.62 22.34
C ASP A 297 11.67 -5.49 21.16
N LEU A 298 11.65 -4.36 20.46
CA LEU A 298 12.62 -4.08 19.40
C LEU A 298 14.05 -3.92 19.95
N ALA A 299 14.22 -3.23 21.08
CA ALA A 299 15.52 -3.05 21.74
C ALA A 299 16.16 -4.40 22.08
N GLN A 300 15.44 -5.29 22.78
CA GLN A 300 15.96 -6.59 23.12
C GLN A 300 16.25 -7.47 21.88
N ALA A 301 15.45 -7.36 20.82
CA ALA A 301 15.64 -8.12 19.60
C ALA A 301 16.87 -7.65 18.80
N LEU A 302 17.15 -6.36 18.79
CA LEU A 302 18.32 -5.76 18.16
C LEU A 302 19.59 -6.01 18.99
N GLY A 303 19.47 -6.27 20.28
CA GLY A 303 20.59 -6.40 21.22
C GLY A 303 21.10 -5.05 21.70
N ALA A 304 20.22 -4.07 21.79
CA ALA A 304 20.46 -2.71 22.24
C ALA A 304 20.23 -2.58 23.75
#